data_145a28d9546faf1c2796c5a1d084d3d3
#
_entry.id   145a28d9546faf1c2796c5a1d084d3d3
#
_cell.length_a   1.000
_cell.length_b   1.000
_cell.length_c   1.000
_cell.angle_alpha   90.00
_cell.angle_beta   90.00
_cell.angle_gamma   90.00
#
_symmetry.space_group_name_H-M   'P 1'
#
loop_
_entity.id
_entity.type
_entity.pdbx_description
1 polymer ?
#
loop_
_entity_poly.entity_id
_entity_poly.type
_entity_poly.pdbx_seq_one_letter_code
_entity_poly.pdbx_strand_id
1 'polypeptide(L)'
;GASANDGAKTGTDFSSSDDVTIVGTINIDPDDQGQAGDIYVVLLSVNADGVVFSFLNEDGNYEAWDLPVPGLGAHISTDSLNEVYFVTVNTGTLQPGTYRVALAYSQGAKLVYAPKAIVVKTTD
;
A
#
# COMPACT_ATOMS: atom_id res chain seq x y z
N GLY A 1 0.82 -0.18 10.31
CA GLY A 1 1.44 -1.41 10.81
C GLY A 1 0.86 -2.66 10.19
N ALA A 2 1.36 -3.79 10.58
CA ALA A 2 0.92 -5.08 10.08
C ALA A 2 0.47 -5.99 11.23
N SER A 3 -0.49 -6.84 10.91
CA SER A 3 -0.98 -7.87 11.83
C SER A 3 -1.30 -9.13 11.04
N ALA A 4 -1.50 -10.23 11.73
CA ALA A 4 -1.90 -11.48 11.11
C ALA A 4 -2.95 -12.19 11.96
N ASN A 5 -3.72 -13.05 11.30
CA ASN A 5 -4.68 -13.95 11.93
C ASN A 5 -5.70 -13.17 12.80
N ASP A 6 -6.33 -12.16 12.21
CA ASP A 6 -7.33 -11.29 12.85
C ASP A 6 -6.77 -10.55 14.08
N GLY A 7 -5.53 -10.10 14.00
CA GLY A 7 -4.90 -9.33 15.07
C GLY A 7 -4.23 -10.15 16.15
N ALA A 8 -4.25 -11.48 16.05
CA ALA A 8 -3.59 -12.35 17.04
C ALA A 8 -2.07 -12.19 17.06
N LYS A 9 -1.50 -11.69 15.96
CA LYS A 9 -0.06 -11.51 15.79
C LYS A 9 0.20 -10.13 15.18
N THR A 10 1.14 -9.39 15.75
CA THR A 10 1.51 -8.05 15.25
C THR A 10 3.01 -7.96 15.05
N GLY A 11 3.46 -6.94 14.33
CA GLY A 11 4.87 -6.66 14.09
C GLY A 11 5.22 -6.62 12.62
N THR A 12 6.43 -7.06 12.28
CA THR A 12 6.95 -7.03 10.91
C THR A 12 7.38 -8.40 10.39
N ASP A 13 7.47 -9.39 11.26
CA ASP A 13 7.94 -10.75 10.90
C ASP A 13 6.81 -11.75 11.09
N PHE A 14 6.50 -12.47 10.03
CA PHE A 14 5.40 -13.43 9.99
C PHE A 14 5.89 -14.75 9.39
N SER A 15 5.10 -15.80 9.55
CA SER A 15 5.33 -17.06 8.87
C SER A 15 4.52 -17.13 7.58
N SER A 16 4.89 -18.03 6.68
CA SER A 16 4.17 -18.21 5.42
C SER A 16 2.76 -18.75 5.59
N SER A 17 2.40 -19.24 6.78
CA SER A 17 1.04 -19.68 7.11
C SER A 17 0.17 -18.57 7.72
N ASP A 18 0.75 -17.42 8.04
CA ASP A 18 0.00 -16.30 8.62
C ASP A 18 -0.81 -15.56 7.55
N ASP A 19 -2.06 -15.23 7.91
CA ASP A 19 -2.93 -14.38 7.08
C ASP A 19 -2.66 -12.91 7.45
N VAL A 20 -1.91 -12.20 6.60
CA VAL A 20 -1.36 -10.88 6.91
C VAL A 20 -2.25 -9.76 6.41
N THR A 21 -2.46 -8.77 7.27
CA THR A 21 -3.16 -7.52 6.95
C THR A 21 -2.25 -6.34 7.29
N ILE A 22 -2.14 -5.41 6.36
CA ILE A 22 -1.33 -4.20 6.50
C ILE A 22 -2.26 -3.00 6.53
N VAL A 23 -2.08 -2.13 7.52
CA VAL A 23 -2.80 -0.86 7.60
C VAL A 23 -1.80 0.28 7.47
N GLY A 24 -2.01 1.10 6.47
CA GLY A 24 -1.22 2.29 6.22
C GLY A 24 -2.02 3.56 6.45
N THR A 25 -1.31 4.64 6.75
CA THR A 25 -1.87 5.96 6.95
C THR A 25 -1.15 6.96 6.07
N ILE A 26 -1.89 7.82 5.37
CA ILE A 26 -1.30 8.94 4.66
C ILE A 26 -2.01 10.23 5.07
N ASN A 27 -1.20 11.23 5.47
CA ASN A 27 -1.67 12.54 5.83
C ASN A 27 -1.60 13.45 4.60
N ILE A 28 -2.63 14.25 4.41
CA ILE A 28 -2.73 15.17 3.28
C ILE A 28 -2.30 16.55 3.74
N ASP A 29 -1.40 17.20 2.99
CA ASP A 29 -0.99 18.56 3.28
C ASP A 29 -2.21 19.49 3.36
N PRO A 30 -2.24 20.42 4.33
CA PRO A 30 -3.38 21.34 4.48
C PRO A 30 -3.75 22.08 3.19
N ASP A 31 -2.75 22.43 2.37
CA ASP A 31 -2.97 23.15 1.10
C ASP A 31 -3.69 22.31 0.05
N ASP A 32 -3.67 20.99 0.18
CA ASP A 32 -4.28 20.06 -0.77
C ASP A 32 -5.65 19.56 -0.31
N GLN A 33 -5.96 19.74 0.97
CA GLN A 33 -7.25 19.32 1.53
C GLN A 33 -8.40 20.08 0.87
N GLY A 34 -9.49 19.36 0.61
CA GLY A 34 -10.66 19.93 -0.04
C GLY A 34 -10.56 20.00 -1.56
N GLN A 35 -9.42 19.67 -2.14
CA GLN A 35 -9.21 19.65 -3.59
C GLN A 35 -9.31 18.22 -4.13
N ALA A 36 -9.58 18.09 -5.42
CA ALA A 36 -9.63 16.79 -6.08
C ALA A 36 -8.25 16.13 -6.07
N GLY A 37 -8.19 14.84 -5.84
CA GLY A 37 -6.95 14.09 -5.86
C GLY A 37 -7.14 12.59 -5.84
N ASP A 38 -6.03 11.87 -5.87
CA ASP A 38 -5.99 10.42 -5.90
C ASP A 38 -5.06 9.88 -4.82
N ILE A 39 -5.44 8.73 -4.25
CA ILE A 39 -4.63 7.98 -3.29
C ILE A 39 -4.12 6.72 -3.97
N TYR A 40 -2.82 6.45 -3.83
CA TYR A 40 -2.15 5.30 -4.41
C TYR A 40 -1.61 4.37 -3.35
N VAL A 41 -1.69 3.08 -3.61
CA VAL A 41 -1.11 2.03 -2.77
C VAL A 41 -0.21 1.16 -3.65
N VAL A 42 1.08 1.23 -3.41
CA VAL A 42 2.10 0.52 -4.20
C VAL A 42 2.68 -0.60 -3.37
N LEU A 43 2.80 -1.77 -3.97
CA LEU A 43 3.38 -2.95 -3.35
C LEU A 43 4.64 -3.35 -4.09
N LEU A 44 5.70 -3.62 -3.33
CA LEU A 44 6.92 -4.21 -3.83
C LEU A 44 7.10 -5.57 -3.17
N SER A 45 7.13 -6.62 -3.95
CA SER A 45 7.33 -7.99 -3.48
C SER A 45 8.69 -8.50 -3.95
N VAL A 46 9.48 -9.02 -3.03
CA VAL A 46 10.77 -9.66 -3.31
C VAL A 46 10.75 -11.06 -2.71
N ASN A 47 10.61 -12.06 -3.54
CA ASN A 47 10.49 -13.46 -3.11
C ASN A 47 11.09 -14.39 -4.18
N ALA A 48 10.81 -15.71 -4.08
CA ALA A 48 11.32 -16.70 -5.02
C ALA A 48 10.88 -16.45 -6.48
N ASP A 49 9.75 -15.77 -6.69
CA ASP A 49 9.26 -15.41 -8.01
C ASP A 49 9.97 -14.18 -8.60
N GLY A 50 10.86 -13.55 -7.83
CA GLY A 50 11.60 -12.36 -8.24
C GLY A 50 11.07 -11.08 -7.60
N VAL A 51 11.30 -9.97 -8.29
CA VAL A 51 10.89 -8.64 -7.86
C VAL A 51 9.66 -8.22 -8.66
N VAL A 52 8.56 -7.95 -7.97
CA VAL A 52 7.29 -7.55 -8.61
C VAL A 52 6.78 -6.25 -7.99
N PHE A 53 6.48 -5.29 -8.85
CA PHE A 53 5.75 -4.08 -8.46
C PHE A 53 4.28 -4.24 -8.85
N SER A 54 3.40 -3.86 -7.95
CA SER A 54 1.96 -3.85 -8.19
C SER A 54 1.31 -2.66 -7.48
N PHE A 55 0.07 -2.39 -7.82
CA PHE A 55 -0.72 -1.40 -7.12
C PHE A 55 -2.11 -1.96 -6.80
N LEU A 56 -2.73 -1.41 -5.77
CA LEU A 56 -4.09 -1.73 -5.38
C LEU A 56 -5.04 -0.79 -6.12
N ASN A 57 -5.94 -1.35 -6.92
CA ASN A 57 -6.88 -0.53 -7.69
C ASN A 57 -8.13 -0.13 -6.87
N GLU A 58 -9.08 0.56 -7.49
CA GLU A 58 -10.29 1.05 -6.82
C GLU A 58 -11.22 -0.08 -6.37
N ASP A 59 -11.15 -1.23 -7.04
CA ASP A 59 -11.95 -2.41 -6.69
C ASP A 59 -11.32 -3.25 -5.58
N GLY A 60 -10.13 -2.88 -5.11
CA GLY A 60 -9.39 -3.62 -4.11
C GLY A 60 -8.58 -4.79 -4.66
N ASN A 61 -8.36 -4.82 -5.96
CA ASN A 61 -7.56 -5.86 -6.62
C ASN A 61 -6.16 -5.35 -6.92
N TYR A 62 -5.19 -6.27 -6.93
CA TYR A 62 -3.82 -5.96 -7.29
C TYR A 62 -3.64 -6.01 -8.80
N GLU A 63 -2.95 -5.02 -9.35
CA GLU A 63 -2.55 -5.00 -10.77
C GLU A 63 -1.04 -4.83 -10.87
N ALA A 64 -0.44 -5.50 -11.86
CA ALA A 64 0.97 -5.34 -12.16
C ALA A 64 1.26 -3.90 -12.59
N TRP A 65 2.37 -3.35 -12.11
CA TRP A 65 2.80 -2.01 -12.46
C TRP A 65 4.17 -2.05 -13.10
N ASP A 66 4.22 -1.69 -14.38
CA ASP A 66 5.43 -1.77 -15.18
C ASP A 66 6.25 -0.48 -15.17
N LEU A 67 6.02 0.41 -14.15
CA LEU A 67 6.73 1.70 -14.17
C LEU A 67 6.75 2.31 -15.58
N PRO A 68 6.68 3.62 -15.75
CA PRO A 68 6.78 4.69 -14.76
C PRO A 68 5.43 5.09 -14.17
N VAL A 69 5.44 6.19 -13.39
CA VAL A 69 4.29 6.75 -12.68
C VAL A 69 3.01 6.88 -13.52
N PRO A 70 3.03 7.29 -14.80
CA PRO A 70 1.78 7.35 -15.60
C PRO A 70 0.99 6.04 -15.71
N GLY A 71 1.63 4.90 -15.48
CA GLY A 71 0.94 3.61 -15.45
C GLY A 71 0.35 3.24 -14.10
N LEU A 72 0.51 4.08 -13.09
CA LEU A 72 0.04 3.81 -11.73
C LEU A 72 -1.44 4.15 -11.60
N GLY A 73 -2.25 3.15 -11.27
CA GLY A 73 -3.68 3.32 -11.03
C GLY A 73 -3.97 3.74 -9.59
N ALA A 74 -5.00 4.56 -9.40
CA ALA A 74 -5.43 5.00 -8.09
C ALA A 74 -6.20 3.92 -7.35
N HIS A 75 -6.06 3.90 -6.01
CA HIS A 75 -6.89 3.11 -5.13
C HIS A 75 -8.16 3.88 -4.75
N ILE A 76 -8.02 5.18 -4.51
CA ILE A 76 -9.13 6.08 -4.21
C ILE A 76 -8.99 7.31 -5.09
N SER A 77 -10.09 7.68 -5.78
CA SER A 77 -10.20 8.96 -6.47
C SER A 77 -11.30 9.76 -5.81
N THR A 78 -11.04 11.01 -5.51
CA THR A 78 -12.00 11.86 -4.81
C THR A 78 -12.01 13.29 -5.36
N ASP A 79 -13.15 13.95 -5.28
CA ASP A 79 -13.28 15.37 -5.62
C ASP A 79 -12.80 16.29 -4.49
N SER A 80 -12.65 15.75 -3.28
CA SER A 80 -12.26 16.52 -2.10
C SER A 80 -11.42 15.67 -1.16
N LEU A 81 -10.13 15.92 -1.12
CA LEU A 81 -9.19 15.22 -0.24
C LEU A 81 -9.48 15.54 1.23
N ASN A 82 -9.51 14.49 2.05
CA ASN A 82 -9.63 14.59 3.51
C ASN A 82 -8.27 14.87 4.14
N GLU A 83 -8.24 15.11 5.46
CA GLU A 83 -6.99 15.32 6.20
C GLU A 83 -6.10 14.09 6.22
N VAL A 84 -6.71 12.90 6.29
CA VAL A 84 -6.00 11.64 6.44
C VAL A 84 -6.77 10.52 5.77
N TYR A 85 -6.02 9.54 5.24
CA TYR A 85 -6.58 8.30 4.72
C TYR A 85 -5.93 7.11 5.41
N PHE A 86 -6.76 6.15 5.81
CA PHE A 86 -6.34 4.86 6.32
C PHE A 86 -6.63 3.82 5.25
N VAL A 87 -5.61 3.05 4.89
CA VAL A 87 -5.73 2.02 3.84
C VAL A 87 -5.44 0.66 4.46
N THR A 88 -6.35 -0.28 4.24
CA THR A 88 -6.18 -1.66 4.66
C THR A 88 -5.84 -2.52 3.45
N VAL A 89 -4.73 -3.23 3.53
CA VAL A 89 -4.26 -4.14 2.48
C VAL A 89 -4.31 -5.56 3.03
N ASN A 90 -5.23 -6.36 2.53
CA ASN A 90 -5.35 -7.77 2.88
C ASN A 90 -4.51 -8.58 1.91
N THR A 91 -3.40 -9.13 2.40
CA THR A 91 -2.47 -9.86 1.54
C THR A 91 -2.76 -11.37 1.50
N GLY A 92 -3.54 -11.88 2.46
CA GLY A 92 -3.65 -13.32 2.67
C GLY A 92 -2.33 -13.90 3.16
N THR A 93 -2.05 -15.14 2.82
CA THR A 93 -0.76 -15.77 3.12
C THR A 93 0.28 -15.33 2.08
N LEU A 94 1.49 -15.06 2.54
CA LEU A 94 2.60 -14.63 1.71
C LEU A 94 3.70 -15.68 1.71
N GLN A 95 4.24 -16.02 0.53
CA GLN A 95 5.42 -16.87 0.48
C GLN A 95 6.63 -16.17 1.14
N PRO A 96 7.66 -16.91 1.53
CA PRO A 96 8.85 -16.31 2.14
C PRO A 96 9.43 -15.19 1.27
N GLY A 97 9.70 -14.05 1.89
CA GLY A 97 10.22 -12.89 1.19
C GLY A 97 10.08 -11.59 1.98
N THR A 98 10.36 -10.50 1.31
CA THR A 98 10.21 -9.15 1.87
C THR A 98 9.19 -8.39 1.03
N TYR A 99 8.26 -7.74 1.72
CA TYR A 99 7.14 -7.04 1.11
C TYR A 99 7.10 -5.61 1.65
N ARG A 100 6.95 -4.64 0.74
CA ARG A 100 6.85 -3.22 1.10
C ARG A 100 5.57 -2.63 0.54
N VAL A 101 4.90 -1.85 1.38
CA VAL A 101 3.71 -1.09 0.98
C VAL A 101 4.02 0.39 1.15
N ALA A 102 3.91 1.14 0.07
CA ALA A 102 4.08 2.58 0.06
C ALA A 102 2.75 3.24 -0.29
N LEU A 103 2.43 4.33 0.41
CA LEU A 103 1.26 5.13 0.12
C LEU A 103 1.69 6.47 -0.48
N ALA A 104 0.89 6.98 -1.40
CA ALA A 104 1.11 8.27 -2.01
C ALA A 104 -0.23 8.93 -2.33
N TYR A 105 -0.22 10.25 -2.53
CA TYR A 105 -1.37 10.95 -3.10
C TYR A 105 -0.92 11.91 -4.19
N SER A 106 -1.82 12.21 -5.09
CA SER A 106 -1.62 13.26 -6.08
C SER A 106 -2.71 14.32 -5.97
N GLN A 107 -2.32 15.57 -6.22
CA GLN A 107 -3.22 16.69 -6.37
C GLN A 107 -2.69 17.53 -7.55
N GLY A 108 -3.45 17.56 -8.64
CA GLY A 108 -2.94 18.13 -9.89
C GLY A 108 -1.70 17.36 -10.37
N ALA A 109 -0.63 18.08 -10.67
CA ALA A 109 0.65 17.50 -11.08
C ALA A 109 1.54 17.11 -9.89
N LYS A 110 1.12 17.39 -8.66
CA LYS A 110 1.89 17.13 -7.45
C LYS A 110 1.69 15.68 -7.01
N LEU A 111 2.78 14.97 -6.73
CA LEU A 111 2.76 13.62 -6.18
C LEU A 111 3.57 13.60 -4.88
N VAL A 112 2.95 13.15 -3.80
CA VAL A 112 3.53 13.11 -2.46
C VAL A 112 3.48 11.69 -1.93
N TYR A 113 4.62 11.17 -1.49
CA TYR A 113 4.72 9.86 -0.84
C TYR A 113 4.67 10.02 0.68
N ALA A 114 4.00 9.09 1.35
CA ALA A 114 4.11 8.97 2.79
C ALA A 114 5.59 8.71 3.16
N PRO A 115 6.08 9.29 4.28
CA PRO A 115 7.52 9.29 4.58
C PRO A 115 8.12 7.91 4.81
N LYS A 116 7.32 6.92 5.19
CA LYS A 116 7.80 5.57 5.48
C LYS A 116 6.94 4.51 4.82
N ALA A 117 7.58 3.60 4.09
CA ALA A 117 6.94 2.38 3.64
C ALA A 117 6.77 1.41 4.82
N ILE A 118 5.73 0.60 4.75
CA ILE A 118 5.52 -0.49 5.70
C ILE A 118 6.23 -1.72 5.15
N VAL A 119 7.11 -2.32 5.96
CA VAL A 119 7.90 -3.47 5.56
C VAL A 119 7.43 -4.70 6.33
N VAL A 120 7.16 -5.77 5.62
CA VAL A 120 6.78 -7.08 6.18
C VAL A 120 7.74 -8.12 5.65
N LYS A 121 8.25 -8.96 6.55
CA LYS A 121 9.09 -10.11 6.20
C LYS A 121 8.36 -11.39 6.53
N THR A 122 8.39 -12.33 5.61
CA THR A 122 7.78 -13.65 5.78
C THR A 122 8.84 -14.71 5.67
N THR A 123 8.85 -15.66 6.58
CA THR A 123 9.73 -16.83 6.60
C THR A 123 8.91 -18.11 6.69
N ASP A 124 9.52 -19.23 6.44
CA ASP A 124 8.86 -20.54 6.54
C ASP A 124 8.45 -20.90 7.97
#